data_dea8b1fbaff9ff6d4c0b40c857ab1146
#
_entry.id   dea8b1fbaff9ff6d4c0b40c857ab1146
#
_cell.length_a   1.000
_cell.length_b   1.000
_cell.length_c   1.000
_cell.angle_alpha   90.00
_cell.angle_beta   90.00
_cell.angle_gamma   90.00
#
_symmetry.space_group_name_H-M   'P 1'
#
loop_
_entity.id
_entity.type
_entity.pdbx_description
1 polymer ?
#
loop_
_entity_poly.entity_id
_entity_poly.type
_entity_poly.pdbx_seq_one_letter_code
_entity_poly.pdbx_strand_id
1 'polypeptide(L)'
;MKKTLFLLCAVILGASCNSAPATQPLPAQVTISKERLLDKIKGGWAGQTIGCTYGGPTEFKFNGTMIQEYTPIPWPEHYIKWWYENTPGLYDDVYMDLTFVEVFDRLGIDAPVDSLAAAFANAGYVLWHANQAARYNILNGIRPPESGHWLNNPHADDLDFQIEADFAGLMSPGMPNAASEFCDRAGHIMNYGDGWYGGVYVAAMYSLSFVSDDIGFIVEEALKTIPEQSRYHRCMKDVIAWHKQYPGDWKRTWFECEKKWSSDIGCPDGVFVPFNIDAVTNSAYILIGLLYGEGDFSKTLDIATRCGQDSDCNP
;
A
#
# COMPACT_ATOMS: atom_id res chain seq x y z
N MET A 1 -3.92 -70.43 -37.05
CA MET A 1 -3.04 -69.27 -36.94
C MET A 1 -3.91 -68.03 -36.91
N LYS A 2 -4.19 -67.47 -35.73
CA LYS A 2 -4.94 -66.22 -35.58
C LYS A 2 -3.94 -65.10 -35.30
N LYS A 3 -3.86 -64.10 -36.18
CA LYS A 3 -3.05 -62.91 -35.99
C LYS A 3 -3.86 -61.89 -35.17
N THR A 4 -3.41 -61.59 -33.97
CA THR A 4 -3.95 -60.53 -33.12
C THR A 4 -3.26 -59.21 -33.49
N LEU A 5 -4.06 -58.24 -33.93
CA LEU A 5 -3.65 -56.88 -34.25
C LEU A 5 -3.73 -56.01 -32.98
N PHE A 6 -2.61 -55.53 -32.46
CA PHE A 6 -2.57 -54.56 -31.41
C PHE A 6 -2.71 -53.15 -31.97
N LEU A 7 -3.80 -52.47 -31.64
CA LEU A 7 -4.03 -51.07 -31.95
C LEU A 7 -3.43 -50.19 -30.83
N LEU A 8 -2.37 -49.49 -31.15
CA LEU A 8 -1.73 -48.55 -30.20
C LEU A 8 -2.44 -47.19 -30.32
N CYS A 9 -3.31 -46.85 -29.35
CA CYS A 9 -3.88 -45.50 -29.23
C CYS A 9 -2.86 -44.56 -28.59
N ALA A 10 -2.26 -43.70 -29.39
CA ALA A 10 -1.46 -42.58 -28.90
C ALA A 10 -2.41 -41.47 -28.44
N VAL A 11 -2.51 -41.28 -27.11
CA VAL A 11 -3.20 -40.11 -26.51
C VAL A 11 -2.24 -38.93 -26.58
N ILE A 12 -2.49 -38.00 -27.49
CA ILE A 12 -1.79 -36.70 -27.52
C ILE A 12 -2.44 -35.83 -26.47
N LEU A 13 -1.79 -35.70 -25.30
CA LEU A 13 -2.11 -34.69 -24.32
C LEU A 13 -1.62 -33.34 -24.84
N GLY A 14 -2.51 -32.58 -25.46
CA GLY A 14 -2.28 -31.19 -25.79
C GLY A 14 -2.23 -30.35 -24.51
N ALA A 15 -1.02 -30.04 -24.02
CA ALA A 15 -0.83 -29.02 -23.03
C ALA A 15 -1.13 -27.65 -23.68
N SER A 16 -2.34 -27.13 -23.48
CA SER A 16 -2.63 -25.71 -23.72
C SER A 16 -1.84 -24.90 -22.72
N CYS A 17 -0.68 -24.41 -23.10
CA CYS A 17 -0.05 -23.29 -22.42
C CYS A 17 -0.92 -22.06 -22.65
N ASN A 18 -1.83 -21.76 -21.71
CA ASN A 18 -2.38 -20.43 -21.59
C ASN A 18 -1.24 -19.52 -21.11
N SER A 19 -0.48 -18.96 -22.06
CA SER A 19 0.34 -17.79 -21.76
C SER A 19 -0.63 -16.66 -21.38
N ALA A 20 -0.51 -16.15 -20.15
CA ALA A 20 -1.16 -14.90 -19.78
C ALA A 20 -0.84 -13.85 -20.86
N PRO A 21 -1.80 -13.03 -21.27
CA PRO A 21 -1.54 -11.98 -22.24
C PRO A 21 -0.39 -11.11 -21.71
N ALA A 22 0.64 -10.93 -22.52
CA ALA A 22 1.73 -10.03 -22.20
C ALA A 22 1.14 -8.64 -21.97
N THR A 23 1.44 -8.03 -20.83
CA THR A 23 1.04 -6.65 -20.53
C THR A 23 1.48 -5.76 -21.69
N GLN A 24 0.54 -5.09 -22.34
CA GLN A 24 0.88 -4.18 -23.42
C GLN A 24 1.54 -2.94 -22.86
N PRO A 25 2.66 -2.49 -23.41
CA PRO A 25 3.28 -1.26 -22.95
C PRO A 25 2.33 -0.09 -23.16
N LEU A 26 2.33 0.86 -22.20
CA LEU A 26 1.55 2.09 -22.35
C LEU A 26 1.89 2.79 -23.66
N PRO A 27 0.91 3.40 -24.34
CA PRO A 27 1.19 4.24 -25.49
C PRO A 27 2.05 5.43 -25.06
N ALA A 28 2.87 5.95 -25.99
CA ALA A 28 3.78 7.07 -25.74
C ALA A 28 3.08 8.35 -25.25
N GLN A 29 1.76 8.44 -25.47
CA GLN A 29 0.92 9.53 -25.02
C GLN A 29 -0.44 9.00 -24.62
N VAL A 30 -0.90 9.36 -23.42
CA VAL A 30 -2.24 9.08 -22.89
C VAL A 30 -2.97 10.40 -22.68
N THR A 31 -4.24 10.45 -23.09
CA THR A 31 -5.12 11.61 -22.85
C THR A 31 -6.22 11.20 -21.89
N ILE A 32 -6.39 11.97 -20.83
CA ILE A 32 -7.50 11.82 -19.88
C ILE A 32 -8.39 13.06 -19.92
N SER A 33 -9.72 12.91 -19.91
CA SER A 33 -10.62 14.06 -19.79
C SER A 33 -10.57 14.67 -18.39
N LYS A 34 -10.93 15.95 -18.26
CA LYS A 34 -10.98 16.61 -16.95
C LYS A 34 -11.98 15.95 -16.00
N GLU A 35 -13.10 15.49 -16.53
CA GLU A 35 -14.15 14.78 -15.79
C GLU A 35 -13.61 13.46 -15.24
N ARG A 36 -12.92 12.67 -16.06
CA ARG A 36 -12.32 11.41 -15.66
C ARG A 36 -11.18 11.62 -14.65
N LEU A 37 -10.37 12.66 -14.84
CA LEU A 37 -9.31 13.06 -13.90
C LEU A 37 -9.90 13.38 -12.53
N LEU A 38 -10.93 14.23 -12.49
CA LEU A 38 -11.60 14.60 -11.24
C LEU A 38 -12.27 13.41 -10.57
N ASP A 39 -12.89 12.53 -11.34
CA ASP A 39 -13.53 11.31 -10.85
C ASP A 39 -12.50 10.38 -10.16
N LYS A 40 -11.35 10.14 -10.80
CA LYS A 40 -10.27 9.34 -10.22
C LYS A 40 -9.68 9.97 -8.94
N ILE A 41 -9.47 11.28 -8.91
CA ILE A 41 -9.02 11.99 -7.70
C ILE A 41 -10.03 11.81 -6.56
N LYS A 42 -11.33 12.02 -6.84
CA LYS A 42 -12.39 11.79 -5.84
C LYS A 42 -12.45 10.33 -5.40
N GLY A 43 -12.23 9.40 -6.33
CA GLY A 43 -12.16 7.97 -6.04
C GLY A 43 -11.04 7.62 -5.09
N GLY A 44 -9.85 8.19 -5.26
CA GLY A 44 -8.72 8.00 -4.36
C GLY A 44 -9.03 8.45 -2.93
N TRP A 45 -9.47 9.70 -2.75
CA TRP A 45 -9.86 10.23 -1.43
C TRP A 45 -11.02 9.46 -0.78
N ALA A 46 -12.00 9.03 -1.57
CA ALA A 46 -13.10 8.22 -1.07
C ALA A 46 -12.63 6.82 -0.68
N GLY A 47 -11.74 6.21 -1.46
CA GLY A 47 -11.17 4.91 -1.20
C GLY A 47 -10.44 4.88 0.14
N GLN A 48 -9.53 5.82 0.36
CA GLN A 48 -8.78 5.98 1.61
C GLN A 48 -9.73 6.09 2.83
N THR A 49 -10.70 7.02 2.77
CA THR A 49 -11.69 7.19 3.85
C THR A 49 -12.53 5.92 4.11
N ILE A 50 -12.92 5.20 3.05
CA ILE A 50 -13.69 3.97 3.16
C ILE A 50 -12.82 2.85 3.74
N GLY A 51 -11.56 2.73 3.29
CA GLY A 51 -10.59 1.75 3.79
C GLY A 51 -10.38 1.86 5.28
N CYS A 52 -9.99 3.05 5.78
CA CYS A 52 -9.83 3.30 7.21
C CYS A 52 -11.09 2.93 8.00
N THR A 53 -12.27 3.34 7.52
CA THR A 53 -13.53 3.05 8.22
C THR A 53 -13.86 1.57 8.25
N TYR A 54 -13.60 0.85 7.15
CA TYR A 54 -13.93 -0.57 7.02
C TYR A 54 -13.03 -1.44 7.89
N GLY A 55 -11.75 -1.16 7.91
CA GLY A 55 -10.76 -1.92 8.66
C GLY A 55 -10.66 -1.55 10.15
N GLY A 56 -11.00 -0.33 10.53
CA GLY A 56 -10.85 0.20 11.89
C GLY A 56 -11.40 -0.71 13.01
N PRO A 57 -12.55 -1.41 12.85
CA PRO A 57 -13.03 -2.34 13.88
C PRO A 57 -12.07 -3.51 14.17
N THR A 58 -11.16 -3.82 13.26
CA THR A 58 -10.26 -4.97 13.33
C THR A 58 -8.79 -4.61 13.49
N GLU A 59 -8.45 -3.33 13.43
CA GLU A 59 -7.11 -2.79 13.58
C GLU A 59 -6.37 -3.44 14.78
N PHE A 60 -5.19 -3.97 14.51
CA PHE A 60 -4.28 -4.66 15.45
C PHE A 60 -4.88 -5.81 16.28
N LYS A 61 -6.11 -6.27 15.97
CA LYS A 61 -6.73 -7.41 16.68
C LYS A 61 -6.33 -8.77 16.12
N PHE A 62 -5.74 -8.79 14.92
CA PHE A 62 -5.36 -10.00 14.19
C PHE A 62 -3.90 -9.91 13.71
N ASN A 63 -2.96 -9.88 14.66
CA ASN A 63 -1.53 -9.81 14.36
C ASN A 63 -0.98 -11.22 14.13
N GLY A 64 -0.31 -11.44 12.98
CA GLY A 64 0.22 -12.75 12.58
C GLY A 64 -0.85 -13.80 12.27
N THR A 65 -2.11 -13.39 12.06
CA THR A 65 -3.23 -14.26 11.69
C THR A 65 -4.23 -13.51 10.82
N MET A 66 -4.80 -14.21 9.83
CA MET A 66 -5.84 -13.62 9.00
C MET A 66 -7.20 -13.58 9.71
N ILE A 67 -8.04 -12.62 9.36
CA ILE A 67 -9.43 -12.56 9.81
C ILE A 67 -10.25 -13.59 9.03
N GLN A 68 -10.82 -14.55 9.76
CA GLN A 68 -11.59 -15.63 9.13
C GLN A 68 -12.92 -15.12 8.53
N GLU A 69 -13.41 -15.80 7.50
CA GLU A 69 -14.63 -15.41 6.77
C GLU A 69 -15.88 -15.36 7.63
N TYR A 70 -15.95 -16.19 8.69
CA TYR A 70 -17.06 -16.18 9.65
C TYR A 70 -17.02 -14.98 10.62
N THR A 71 -15.93 -14.23 10.67
CA THR A 71 -15.82 -12.99 11.46
C THR A 71 -16.47 -11.86 10.67
N PRO A 72 -17.56 -11.26 11.15
CA PRO A 72 -18.20 -10.16 10.44
C PRO A 72 -17.35 -8.89 10.57
N ILE A 73 -17.21 -8.16 9.46
CA ILE A 73 -16.70 -6.79 9.45
C ILE A 73 -17.92 -5.89 9.27
N PRO A 74 -18.30 -5.11 10.29
CA PRO A 74 -19.55 -4.34 10.25
C PRO A 74 -19.44 -3.13 9.33
N TRP A 75 -20.52 -2.85 8.60
CA TRP A 75 -20.67 -1.62 7.81
C TRP A 75 -22.10 -1.06 7.98
N PRO A 76 -22.45 -0.52 9.16
CA PRO A 76 -23.76 0.06 9.39
C PRO A 76 -23.92 1.42 8.67
N GLU A 77 -25.17 1.88 8.55
CA GLU A 77 -25.48 3.19 8.00
C GLU A 77 -24.79 4.30 8.82
N HIS A 78 -24.29 5.32 8.12
CA HIS A 78 -23.57 6.47 8.72
C HIS A 78 -22.25 6.12 9.44
N TYR A 79 -21.62 4.99 9.13
CA TYR A 79 -20.46 4.48 9.86
C TYR A 79 -19.25 5.41 9.78
N ILE A 80 -18.95 5.98 8.60
CA ILE A 80 -17.89 6.99 8.41
C ILE A 80 -18.13 8.16 9.36
N LYS A 81 -19.36 8.71 9.40
CA LYS A 81 -19.71 9.81 10.29
C LYS A 81 -19.51 9.44 11.76
N TRP A 82 -19.93 8.24 12.16
CA TRP A 82 -19.76 7.76 13.53
C TRP A 82 -18.29 7.72 13.95
N TRP A 83 -17.41 7.18 13.10
CA TRP A 83 -15.97 7.11 13.38
C TRP A 83 -15.35 8.51 13.49
N TYR A 84 -15.68 9.43 12.57
CA TYR A 84 -15.21 10.81 12.60
C TYR A 84 -15.60 11.54 13.91
N GLU A 85 -16.78 11.27 14.43
CA GLU A 85 -17.28 11.91 15.65
C GLU A 85 -16.76 11.27 16.93
N ASN A 86 -16.40 9.98 16.92
CA ASN A 86 -16.06 9.23 18.12
C ASN A 86 -14.59 8.81 18.22
N THR A 87 -13.91 8.59 17.09
CA THR A 87 -12.50 8.16 17.04
C THR A 87 -11.79 8.80 15.83
N PRO A 88 -11.65 10.13 15.78
CA PRO A 88 -11.10 10.81 14.59
C PRO A 88 -9.63 10.46 14.32
N GLY A 89 -8.91 9.92 15.31
CA GLY A 89 -7.53 9.47 15.14
C GLY A 89 -7.36 8.29 14.16
N LEU A 90 -8.44 7.57 13.86
CA LEU A 90 -8.47 6.52 12.85
C LEU A 90 -8.12 7.02 11.44
N TYR A 91 -8.27 8.29 11.16
CA TYR A 91 -8.09 8.88 9.84
C TYR A 91 -6.75 9.61 9.69
N ASP A 92 -5.69 9.09 10.32
CA ASP A 92 -4.34 9.66 10.17
C ASP A 92 -3.85 9.64 8.72
N ASP A 93 -4.10 8.61 7.97
CA ASP A 93 -3.92 8.58 6.51
C ASP A 93 -4.45 9.86 5.85
N VAL A 94 -5.72 10.18 6.12
CA VAL A 94 -6.42 11.29 5.46
C VAL A 94 -5.90 12.67 5.92
N TYR A 95 -5.79 12.90 7.23
CA TYR A 95 -5.40 14.24 7.69
C TYR A 95 -3.92 14.54 7.48
N MET A 96 -3.06 13.51 7.40
CA MET A 96 -1.66 13.67 7.06
C MET A 96 -1.48 14.07 5.60
N ASP A 97 -2.10 13.33 4.68
CA ASP A 97 -2.14 13.68 3.26
C ASP A 97 -2.66 15.10 3.04
N LEU A 98 -3.78 15.46 3.67
CA LEU A 98 -4.35 16.81 3.56
C LEU A 98 -3.43 17.90 4.10
N THR A 99 -2.61 17.61 5.10
CA THR A 99 -1.61 18.55 5.63
C THR A 99 -0.58 18.89 4.56
N PHE A 100 -0.07 17.90 3.82
CA PHE A 100 0.89 18.15 2.75
C PHE A 100 0.23 18.84 1.54
N VAL A 101 -0.97 18.41 1.17
CA VAL A 101 -1.75 19.07 0.09
C VAL A 101 -1.99 20.54 0.39
N GLU A 102 -2.34 20.92 1.64
CA GLU A 102 -2.53 22.33 2.05
C GLU A 102 -1.25 23.16 1.83
N VAL A 103 -0.11 22.59 2.18
CA VAL A 103 1.17 23.29 1.99
C VAL A 103 1.48 23.49 0.51
N PHE A 104 1.23 22.49 -0.33
CA PHE A 104 1.40 22.60 -1.79
C PHE A 104 0.39 23.57 -2.42
N ASP A 105 -0.85 23.59 -1.96
CA ASP A 105 -1.87 24.54 -2.44
C ASP A 105 -1.47 25.98 -2.13
N ARG A 106 -0.95 26.22 -0.95
CA ARG A 106 -0.54 27.56 -0.48
C ARG A 106 0.79 28.04 -1.05
N LEU A 107 1.79 27.18 -1.20
CA LEU A 107 3.16 27.56 -1.56
C LEU A 107 3.59 27.11 -2.98
N GLY A 108 2.76 26.31 -3.66
CA GLY A 108 3.06 25.71 -4.95
C GLY A 108 3.81 24.39 -4.85
N ILE A 109 3.95 23.72 -6.00
CA ILE A 109 4.55 22.38 -6.11
C ILE A 109 6.02 22.31 -5.67
N ASP A 110 6.71 23.45 -5.64
CA ASP A 110 8.11 23.58 -5.20
C ASP A 110 8.23 23.93 -3.71
N ALA A 111 7.16 23.76 -2.93
CA ALA A 111 7.16 24.06 -1.49
C ALA A 111 8.39 23.46 -0.80
N PRO A 112 9.12 24.25 0.03
CA PRO A 112 10.30 23.76 0.73
C PRO A 112 9.95 22.65 1.72
N VAL A 113 10.83 21.68 1.88
CA VAL A 113 10.69 20.57 2.87
C VAL A 113 10.47 21.10 4.29
N ASP A 114 11.18 22.17 4.68
CA ASP A 114 10.98 22.82 5.98
C ASP A 114 9.55 23.31 6.21
N SER A 115 8.82 23.70 5.14
CA SER A 115 7.43 24.12 5.25
C SER A 115 6.49 22.94 5.45
N LEU A 116 6.73 21.81 4.78
CA LEU A 116 6.02 20.55 4.97
C LEU A 116 6.24 20.07 6.40
N ALA A 117 7.50 20.00 6.84
CA ALA A 117 7.88 19.57 8.19
C ALA A 117 7.28 20.48 9.28
N ALA A 118 7.26 21.80 9.05
CA ALA A 118 6.67 22.74 10.01
C ALA A 118 5.15 22.57 10.12
N ALA A 119 4.43 22.37 9.01
CA ALA A 119 3.00 22.11 9.01
C ALA A 119 2.68 20.81 9.76
N PHE A 120 3.40 19.74 9.42
CA PHE A 120 3.31 18.44 10.07
C PHE A 120 3.59 18.51 11.58
N ALA A 121 4.71 19.09 12.00
CA ALA A 121 5.12 19.08 13.40
C ALA A 121 4.20 19.94 14.31
N ASN A 122 3.58 20.99 13.76
CA ASN A 122 2.71 21.90 14.53
C ASN A 122 1.21 21.58 14.37
N ALA A 123 0.86 20.55 13.61
CA ALA A 123 -0.54 20.12 13.49
C ALA A 123 -1.09 19.61 14.83
N GLY A 124 -2.37 19.89 15.08
CA GLY A 124 -3.03 19.62 16.36
C GLY A 124 -3.58 18.20 16.52
N TYR A 125 -3.44 17.35 15.51
CA TYR A 125 -3.93 15.97 15.55
C TYR A 125 -2.95 15.00 16.24
N VAL A 126 -3.45 13.84 16.64
CA VAL A 126 -2.63 12.77 17.23
C VAL A 126 -1.75 12.14 16.17
N LEU A 127 -0.55 11.73 16.56
CA LEU A 127 0.39 10.98 15.74
C LEU A 127 0.89 9.77 16.50
N TRP A 128 1.28 8.74 15.73
CA TRP A 128 1.77 7.47 16.23
C TRP A 128 3.17 7.18 15.68
N HIS A 129 3.84 6.16 16.17
CA HIS A 129 5.05 5.53 15.61
C HIS A 129 6.07 6.49 14.99
N ALA A 130 6.39 6.31 13.69
CA ALA A 130 7.37 7.13 12.97
C ALA A 130 6.96 8.61 12.95
N ASN A 131 5.69 8.89 12.79
CA ASN A 131 5.14 10.23 12.81
C ASN A 131 5.31 10.93 14.16
N GLN A 132 5.01 10.24 15.25
CA GLN A 132 5.20 10.80 16.59
C GLN A 132 6.68 11.08 16.88
N ALA A 133 7.56 10.15 16.53
CA ALA A 133 8.99 10.33 16.70
C ALA A 133 9.54 11.47 15.84
N ALA A 134 9.10 11.59 14.60
CA ALA A 134 9.47 12.68 13.69
C ALA A 134 9.02 14.05 14.21
N ARG A 135 7.76 14.16 14.68
CA ARG A 135 7.25 15.39 15.33
C ARG A 135 8.14 15.80 16.51
N TYR A 136 8.46 14.85 17.38
CA TYR A 136 9.36 15.10 18.51
C TYR A 136 10.72 15.60 18.04
N ASN A 137 11.32 14.95 17.05
CA ASN A 137 12.60 15.33 16.49
C ASN A 137 12.59 16.75 15.93
N ILE A 138 11.60 17.09 15.10
CA ILE A 138 11.50 18.41 14.48
C ILE A 138 11.32 19.50 15.54
N LEU A 139 10.44 19.30 16.51
CA LEU A 139 10.21 20.27 17.59
C LEU A 139 11.45 20.45 18.50
N ASN A 140 12.38 19.48 18.50
CA ASN A 140 13.67 19.56 19.20
C ASN A 140 14.83 19.95 18.30
N GLY A 141 14.57 20.41 17.07
CA GLY A 141 15.55 20.98 16.16
C GLY A 141 16.24 19.99 15.22
N ILE A 142 15.83 18.72 15.21
CA ILE A 142 16.29 17.72 14.24
C ILE A 142 15.38 17.83 13.00
N ARG A 143 15.92 18.37 11.90
CA ARG A 143 15.17 18.65 10.68
C ARG A 143 15.18 17.46 9.70
N PRO A 144 14.25 17.40 8.73
CA PRO A 144 14.36 16.48 7.61
C PRO A 144 15.67 16.70 6.82
N PRO A 145 16.28 15.64 6.28
CA PRO A 145 15.83 14.25 6.35
C PRO A 145 16.21 13.54 7.65
N GLU A 146 16.96 14.19 8.53
CA GLU A 146 17.48 13.58 9.77
C GLU A 146 16.35 13.21 10.77
N SER A 147 15.19 13.89 10.72
CA SER A 147 14.07 13.60 11.60
C SER A 147 13.45 12.22 11.36
N GLY A 148 13.45 11.76 10.11
CA GLY A 148 12.97 10.42 9.73
C GLY A 148 14.06 9.35 9.69
N HIS A 149 15.34 9.77 9.75
CA HIS A 149 16.46 8.84 9.61
C HIS A 149 16.53 7.85 10.79
N TRP A 150 16.82 6.58 10.52
CA TRP A 150 16.85 5.51 11.50
C TRP A 150 17.75 5.75 12.73
N LEU A 151 18.76 6.63 12.63
CA LEU A 151 19.57 7.05 13.79
C LEU A 151 18.80 7.91 14.80
N ASN A 152 17.76 8.59 14.37
CA ASN A 152 16.95 9.52 15.18
C ASN A 152 15.51 9.07 15.34
N ASN A 153 15.03 8.15 14.47
CA ASN A 153 13.69 7.63 14.50
C ASN A 153 13.71 6.10 14.52
N PRO A 154 13.41 5.47 15.66
CA PRO A 154 13.42 4.01 15.79
C PRO A 154 12.32 3.32 14.97
N HIS A 155 11.37 4.08 14.46
CA HIS A 155 10.24 3.67 13.65
C HIS A 155 10.44 3.96 12.15
N ALA A 156 11.67 4.23 11.70
CA ALA A 156 11.96 4.64 10.32
C ALA A 156 11.43 3.66 9.25
N ASP A 157 11.33 2.37 9.56
CA ASP A 157 10.84 1.31 8.66
C ASP A 157 9.35 1.00 8.83
N ASP A 158 8.63 1.72 9.70
CA ASP A 158 7.21 1.57 9.90
C ASP A 158 6.43 2.10 8.68
N LEU A 159 5.15 1.74 8.59
CA LEU A 159 4.32 2.04 7.41
C LEU A 159 3.80 3.48 7.32
N ASP A 160 4.12 4.36 8.26
CA ASP A 160 3.52 5.71 8.36
C ASP A 160 3.51 6.46 7.03
N PHE A 161 4.65 6.62 6.36
CA PHE A 161 4.66 7.29 5.07
C PHE A 161 3.96 6.50 3.95
N GLN A 162 3.82 5.18 4.08
CA GLN A 162 3.08 4.37 3.11
C GLN A 162 1.61 4.78 3.06
N ILE A 163 1.01 5.07 4.21
CA ILE A 163 -0.40 5.47 4.33
C ILE A 163 -0.64 6.95 4.01
N GLU A 164 0.41 7.73 3.89
CA GLU A 164 0.40 9.17 3.70
C GLU A 164 0.95 9.63 2.34
N ALA A 165 1.09 8.71 1.39
CA ALA A 165 1.71 9.00 0.10
C ALA A 165 0.70 9.12 -1.05
N ASP A 166 -0.57 8.92 -0.80
CA ASP A 166 -1.65 8.93 -1.79
C ASP A 166 -1.69 10.26 -2.53
N PHE A 167 -1.51 11.38 -1.81
CA PHE A 167 -1.48 12.72 -2.40
C PHE A 167 -0.42 12.85 -3.48
N ALA A 168 0.77 12.25 -3.28
CA ALA A 168 1.87 12.35 -4.23
C ALA A 168 1.52 11.69 -5.57
N GLY A 169 0.86 10.53 -5.52
CA GLY A 169 0.34 9.85 -6.70
C GLY A 169 -0.83 10.60 -7.35
N LEU A 170 -1.78 11.08 -6.55
CA LEU A 170 -2.94 11.85 -7.03
C LEU A 170 -2.55 13.20 -7.67
N MET A 171 -1.46 13.82 -7.22
CA MET A 171 -0.89 15.03 -7.80
C MET A 171 -0.02 14.76 -9.05
N SER A 172 0.29 13.52 -9.36
CA SER A 172 1.21 13.11 -10.43
C SER A 172 0.57 12.12 -11.43
N PRO A 173 -0.57 12.45 -12.08
CA PRO A 173 -1.29 11.52 -12.96
C PRO A 173 -0.42 10.98 -14.10
N GLY A 174 -0.14 9.66 -14.11
CA GLY A 174 0.69 9.01 -15.13
C GLY A 174 2.19 9.35 -15.08
N MET A 175 2.65 9.95 -13.99
CA MET A 175 4.04 10.41 -13.82
C MET A 175 4.66 9.83 -12.54
N PRO A 176 4.92 8.51 -12.44
CA PRO A 176 5.39 7.87 -11.22
C PRO A 176 6.74 8.44 -10.71
N ASN A 177 7.62 8.89 -11.60
CA ASN A 177 8.87 9.55 -11.19
C ASN A 177 8.61 10.89 -10.48
N ALA A 178 7.64 11.69 -10.96
CA ALA A 178 7.26 12.93 -10.28
C ALA A 178 6.60 12.63 -8.92
N ALA A 179 5.80 11.58 -8.81
CA ALA A 179 5.29 11.10 -7.53
C ALA A 179 6.43 10.75 -6.57
N SER A 180 7.47 10.06 -7.05
CA SER A 180 8.66 9.73 -6.24
C SER A 180 9.42 10.97 -5.76
N GLU A 181 9.46 12.06 -6.54
CA GLU A 181 10.07 13.34 -6.12
C GLU A 181 9.27 14.01 -4.99
N PHE A 182 7.93 13.92 -4.99
CA PHE A 182 7.11 14.35 -3.85
C PHE A 182 7.36 13.47 -2.62
N CYS A 183 7.45 12.16 -2.81
CA CYS A 183 7.77 11.22 -1.74
C CYS A 183 9.15 11.45 -1.12
N ASP A 184 10.16 11.82 -1.92
CA ASP A 184 11.49 12.15 -1.41
C ASP A 184 11.45 13.36 -0.47
N ARG A 185 10.66 14.37 -0.81
CA ARG A 185 10.51 15.58 0.02
C ARG A 185 9.68 15.37 1.29
N ALA A 186 8.56 14.68 1.20
CA ALA A 186 7.66 14.49 2.32
C ALA A 186 8.04 13.28 3.19
N GLY A 187 8.37 12.16 2.58
CA GLY A 187 8.52 10.89 3.29
C GLY A 187 9.73 10.86 4.22
N HIS A 188 10.80 11.55 3.88
CA HIS A 188 11.97 11.64 4.76
C HIS A 188 11.76 12.57 5.98
N ILE A 189 10.59 13.16 6.12
CA ILE A 189 10.19 13.82 7.38
C ILE A 189 10.08 12.77 8.50
N MET A 190 9.51 11.59 8.21
CA MET A 190 9.20 10.54 9.19
C MET A 190 9.85 9.18 8.92
N ASN A 191 10.10 8.77 7.68
CA ASN A 191 10.55 7.43 7.34
C ASN A 191 11.84 7.39 6.52
N TYR A 192 12.49 6.22 6.57
CA TYR A 192 13.63 5.83 5.76
C TYR A 192 13.52 4.35 5.38
N GLY A 193 14.37 3.89 4.45
CA GLY A 193 14.44 2.46 4.10
C GLY A 193 13.11 1.91 3.59
N ASP A 194 12.69 0.77 4.11
CA ASP A 194 11.48 0.07 3.65
C ASP A 194 10.20 0.88 3.94
N GLY A 195 10.15 1.67 5.04
CA GLY A 195 9.04 2.55 5.34
C GLY A 195 8.84 3.65 4.29
N TRP A 196 9.94 4.26 3.83
CA TRP A 196 9.89 5.23 2.74
C TRP A 196 9.54 4.57 1.39
N TYR A 197 10.09 3.38 1.11
CA TYR A 197 9.75 2.63 -0.11
C TYR A 197 8.25 2.30 -0.19
N GLY A 198 7.61 2.06 0.96
CA GLY A 198 6.16 1.86 1.02
C GLY A 198 5.39 3.00 0.39
N GLY A 199 5.68 4.24 0.80
CA GLY A 199 5.03 5.43 0.23
C GLY A 199 5.36 5.65 -1.24
N VAL A 200 6.62 5.45 -1.65
CA VAL A 200 7.01 5.58 -3.07
C VAL A 200 6.23 4.59 -3.94
N TYR A 201 6.06 3.35 -3.48
CA TYR A 201 5.34 2.32 -4.22
C TYR A 201 3.84 2.62 -4.32
N VAL A 202 3.21 3.02 -3.22
CA VAL A 202 1.80 3.42 -3.19
C VAL A 202 1.56 4.62 -4.10
N ALA A 203 2.35 5.68 -3.97
CA ALA A 203 2.25 6.86 -4.84
C ALA A 203 2.42 6.52 -6.32
N ALA A 204 3.35 5.61 -6.66
CA ALA A 204 3.53 5.15 -8.04
C ALA A 204 2.30 4.39 -8.56
N MET A 205 1.67 3.53 -7.74
CA MET A 205 0.44 2.83 -8.10
C MET A 205 -0.71 3.81 -8.34
N TYR A 206 -0.92 4.79 -7.45
CA TYR A 206 -1.91 5.85 -7.66
C TYR A 206 -1.66 6.63 -8.94
N SER A 207 -0.42 7.04 -9.20
CA SER A 207 -0.03 7.74 -10.42
C SER A 207 -0.39 6.94 -11.68
N LEU A 208 -0.04 5.64 -11.71
CA LEU A 208 -0.29 4.75 -12.84
C LEU A 208 -1.78 4.44 -13.04
N SER A 209 -2.58 4.45 -11.97
CA SER A 209 -4.02 4.23 -12.05
C SER A 209 -4.77 5.26 -12.90
N PHE A 210 -4.20 6.43 -13.15
CA PHE A 210 -4.77 7.42 -14.06
C PHE A 210 -4.70 7.01 -15.54
N VAL A 211 -3.75 6.14 -15.89
CA VAL A 211 -3.43 5.78 -17.27
C VAL A 211 -3.64 4.30 -17.59
N SER A 212 -3.93 3.48 -16.59
CA SER A 212 -4.24 2.06 -16.73
C SER A 212 -5.30 1.65 -15.72
N ASP A 213 -6.17 0.71 -16.10
CA ASP A 213 -7.09 0.01 -15.20
C ASP A 213 -6.65 -1.48 -15.01
N ASP A 214 -5.49 -1.87 -15.57
CA ASP A 214 -4.89 -3.19 -15.38
C ASP A 214 -4.07 -3.22 -14.08
N ILE A 215 -4.62 -3.85 -13.05
CA ILE A 215 -4.00 -3.96 -11.73
C ILE A 215 -2.65 -4.67 -11.82
N GLY A 216 -2.55 -5.76 -12.60
CA GLY A 216 -1.28 -6.49 -12.79
C GLY A 216 -0.19 -5.61 -13.37
N PHE A 217 -0.52 -4.80 -14.38
CA PHE A 217 0.39 -3.81 -14.95
C PHE A 217 0.77 -2.74 -13.93
N ILE A 218 -0.20 -2.16 -13.21
CA ILE A 218 0.04 -1.09 -12.24
C ILE A 218 1.04 -1.55 -11.17
N VAL A 219 0.84 -2.70 -10.56
CA VAL A 219 1.68 -3.19 -9.47
C VAL A 219 3.08 -3.58 -9.95
N GLU A 220 3.21 -4.17 -11.14
CA GLU A 220 4.53 -4.53 -11.72
C GLU A 220 5.31 -3.29 -12.19
N GLU A 221 4.62 -2.31 -12.77
CA GLU A 221 5.26 -1.08 -13.26
C GLU A 221 5.68 -0.17 -12.11
N ALA A 222 4.82 0.00 -11.10
CA ALA A 222 5.14 0.77 -9.89
C ALA A 222 6.37 0.21 -9.17
N LEU A 223 6.56 -1.11 -9.17
CA LEU A 223 7.69 -1.74 -8.50
C LEU A 223 9.05 -1.33 -9.09
N LYS A 224 9.09 -0.82 -10.31
CA LYS A 224 10.33 -0.30 -10.94
C LYS A 224 10.85 0.98 -10.30
N THR A 225 10.05 1.67 -9.48
CA THR A 225 10.49 2.83 -8.70
C THR A 225 11.31 2.44 -7.47
N ILE A 226 11.30 1.15 -7.09
CA ILE A 226 11.96 0.62 -5.89
C ILE A 226 13.22 -0.16 -6.26
N PRO A 227 14.35 0.02 -5.57
CA PRO A 227 15.58 -0.72 -5.84
C PRO A 227 15.39 -2.24 -5.73
N GLU A 228 15.76 -2.98 -6.79
CA GLU A 228 15.55 -4.43 -6.89
C GLU A 228 16.19 -5.24 -5.75
N GLN A 229 17.28 -4.74 -5.17
CA GLN A 229 18.00 -5.40 -4.07
C GLN A 229 17.37 -5.14 -2.69
N SER A 230 16.40 -4.23 -2.55
CA SER A 230 15.74 -3.93 -1.29
C SER A 230 14.93 -5.13 -0.78
N ARG A 231 14.75 -5.22 0.54
CA ARG A 231 13.86 -6.20 1.17
C ARG A 231 12.43 -6.00 0.67
N TYR A 232 12.00 -4.74 0.58
CA TYR A 232 10.69 -4.32 0.10
C TYR A 232 10.38 -4.85 -1.31
N HIS A 233 11.24 -4.50 -2.30
CA HIS A 233 11.06 -4.95 -3.69
C HIS A 233 10.96 -6.47 -3.80
N ARG A 234 11.83 -7.20 -3.09
CA ARG A 234 11.83 -8.68 -3.13
C ARG A 234 10.55 -9.27 -2.55
N CYS A 235 9.99 -8.67 -1.50
CA CYS A 235 8.72 -9.10 -0.94
C CYS A 235 7.57 -8.89 -1.93
N MET A 236 7.44 -7.69 -2.50
CA MET A 236 6.38 -7.41 -3.48
C MET A 236 6.49 -8.33 -4.70
N LYS A 237 7.70 -8.58 -5.18
CA LYS A 237 7.96 -9.52 -6.29
C LYS A 237 7.54 -10.96 -5.96
N ASP A 238 7.77 -11.40 -4.72
CA ASP A 238 7.31 -12.72 -4.27
C ASP A 238 5.78 -12.81 -4.24
N VAL A 239 5.08 -11.77 -3.73
CA VAL A 239 3.61 -11.73 -3.71
C VAL A 239 3.04 -11.83 -5.13
N ILE A 240 3.59 -11.07 -6.08
CA ILE A 240 3.19 -11.14 -7.50
C ILE A 240 3.43 -12.56 -8.05
N ALA A 241 4.54 -13.19 -7.71
CA ALA A 241 4.85 -14.55 -8.15
C ALA A 241 3.90 -15.58 -7.51
N TRP A 242 3.58 -15.46 -6.24
CA TRP A 242 2.63 -16.35 -5.56
C TRP A 242 1.20 -16.18 -6.06
N HIS A 243 0.77 -14.95 -6.39
CA HIS A 243 -0.51 -14.75 -7.06
C HIS A 243 -0.60 -15.54 -8.38
N LYS A 244 0.47 -15.53 -9.20
CA LYS A 244 0.54 -16.33 -10.43
C LYS A 244 0.56 -17.84 -10.16
N GLN A 245 1.15 -18.26 -9.05
CA GLN A 245 1.26 -19.66 -8.64
C GLN A 245 -0.04 -20.21 -8.01
N TYR A 246 -0.75 -19.37 -7.27
CA TYR A 246 -1.97 -19.73 -6.51
C TYR A 246 -3.17 -18.87 -6.95
N PRO A 247 -3.60 -18.94 -8.21
CA PRO A 247 -4.71 -18.10 -8.70
C PRO A 247 -5.99 -18.42 -7.92
N GLY A 248 -6.65 -17.38 -7.41
CA GLY A 248 -7.88 -17.51 -6.64
C GLY A 248 -7.71 -17.96 -5.17
N ASP A 249 -6.49 -18.22 -4.71
CA ASP A 249 -6.21 -18.61 -3.31
C ASP A 249 -5.31 -17.57 -2.63
N TRP A 250 -5.91 -16.44 -2.24
CA TRP A 250 -5.21 -15.37 -1.54
C TRP A 250 -4.68 -15.80 -0.17
N LYS A 251 -5.35 -16.73 0.51
CA LYS A 251 -4.94 -17.26 1.81
C LYS A 251 -3.63 -18.01 1.72
N ARG A 252 -3.42 -18.72 0.62
CA ARG A 252 -2.14 -19.40 0.37
C ARG A 252 -1.00 -18.39 0.16
N THR A 253 -1.24 -17.33 -0.62
CA THR A 253 -0.26 -16.26 -0.81
C THR A 253 0.04 -15.54 0.50
N TRP A 254 -0.98 -15.22 1.29
CA TRP A 254 -0.82 -14.66 2.64
C TRP A 254 0.07 -15.56 3.52
N PHE A 255 -0.20 -16.87 3.53
CA PHE A 255 0.60 -17.83 4.31
C PHE A 255 2.06 -17.89 3.89
N GLU A 256 2.34 -17.88 2.58
CA GLU A 256 3.73 -17.84 2.09
C GLU A 256 4.42 -16.51 2.45
N CYS A 257 3.68 -15.40 2.43
CA CYS A 257 4.17 -14.09 2.84
C CYS A 257 4.53 -14.09 4.33
N GLU A 258 3.63 -14.50 5.22
CA GLU A 258 3.88 -14.62 6.65
C GLU A 258 5.10 -15.48 6.95
N LYS A 259 5.17 -16.65 6.35
CA LYS A 259 6.27 -17.58 6.57
C LYS A 259 7.65 -17.04 6.16
N LYS A 260 7.70 -16.20 5.13
CA LYS A 260 8.97 -15.72 4.57
C LYS A 260 9.36 -14.32 5.02
N TRP A 261 8.39 -13.43 5.17
CA TRP A 261 8.64 -11.99 5.32
C TRP A 261 8.21 -11.42 6.65
N SER A 262 7.25 -12.04 7.36
CA SER A 262 6.87 -11.62 8.70
C SER A 262 8.04 -11.80 9.67
N SER A 263 8.21 -10.83 10.56
CA SER A 263 9.27 -10.84 11.56
C SER A 263 8.76 -10.24 12.87
N ASP A 264 8.93 -10.99 13.94
CA ASP A 264 8.64 -10.56 15.29
C ASP A 264 9.90 -10.13 16.08
N ILE A 265 11.09 -10.27 15.46
CA ILE A 265 12.37 -10.04 16.13
C ILE A 265 12.63 -8.55 16.32
N GLY A 266 12.26 -7.73 15.35
CA GLY A 266 12.49 -6.29 15.35
C GLY A 266 11.36 -5.46 15.96
N CYS A 267 10.34 -6.09 16.54
CA CYS A 267 9.17 -5.39 17.04
C CYS A 267 9.54 -4.41 18.18
N PRO A 268 9.21 -3.11 18.08
CA PRO A 268 9.46 -2.14 19.13
C PRO A 268 8.68 -2.42 20.42
N ASP A 269 7.54 -3.11 20.32
CA ASP A 269 6.68 -3.46 21.47
C ASP A 269 7.23 -4.62 22.30
N GLY A 270 8.23 -5.30 21.79
CA GLY A 270 8.92 -6.36 22.52
C GLY A 270 9.33 -7.55 21.66
N VAL A 271 10.25 -8.33 22.18
CA VAL A 271 10.70 -9.57 21.55
C VAL A 271 9.55 -10.58 21.55
N PHE A 272 9.35 -11.25 20.41
CA PHE A 272 8.26 -12.22 20.16
C PHE A 272 6.84 -11.63 20.11
N VAL A 273 6.72 -10.32 19.95
CA VAL A 273 5.45 -9.68 19.61
C VAL A 273 5.44 -9.41 18.11
N PRO A 274 4.41 -9.82 17.36
CA PRO A 274 4.32 -9.55 15.92
C PRO A 274 4.47 -8.07 15.63
N PHE A 275 5.33 -7.72 14.65
CA PHE A 275 5.53 -6.35 14.23
C PHE A 275 4.37 -5.92 13.32
N ASN A 276 3.37 -5.30 13.89
CA ASN A 276 2.10 -4.97 13.25
C ASN A 276 2.14 -3.72 12.36
N ILE A 277 3.23 -2.95 12.41
CA ILE A 277 3.42 -1.71 11.64
C ILE A 277 4.57 -1.80 10.64
N ASP A 278 5.13 -2.99 10.38
CA ASP A 278 6.16 -3.22 9.36
C ASP A 278 5.63 -2.88 7.97
N ALA A 279 6.21 -1.88 7.31
CA ALA A 279 5.82 -1.44 5.98
C ALA A 279 5.84 -2.59 4.94
N VAL A 280 6.81 -3.51 5.01
CA VAL A 280 6.94 -4.59 4.02
C VAL A 280 5.76 -5.56 4.09
N THR A 281 5.40 -6.00 5.29
CA THR A 281 4.32 -6.97 5.49
C THR A 281 2.96 -6.35 5.18
N ASN A 282 2.71 -5.12 5.66
CA ASN A 282 1.47 -4.40 5.38
C ASN A 282 1.32 -4.06 3.88
N SER A 283 2.39 -3.65 3.19
CA SER A 283 2.36 -3.49 1.74
C SER A 283 2.04 -4.79 0.99
N ALA A 284 2.53 -5.93 1.48
CA ALA A 284 2.18 -7.22 0.91
C ALA A 284 0.68 -7.50 1.01
N TYR A 285 0.02 -7.07 2.09
CA TYR A 285 -1.44 -7.23 2.26
C TYR A 285 -2.25 -6.34 1.33
N ILE A 286 -1.81 -5.08 1.14
CA ILE A 286 -2.36 -4.20 0.10
C ILE A 286 -2.29 -4.90 -1.26
N LEU A 287 -1.13 -5.44 -1.60
CA LEU A 287 -0.90 -6.09 -2.87
C LEU A 287 -1.72 -7.36 -3.06
N ILE A 288 -1.90 -8.17 -1.99
CA ILE A 288 -2.81 -9.32 -1.98
C ILE A 288 -4.24 -8.86 -2.25
N GLY A 289 -4.71 -7.81 -1.57
CA GLY A 289 -6.03 -7.22 -1.81
C GLY A 289 -6.24 -6.82 -3.26
N LEU A 290 -5.33 -6.04 -3.82
CA LEU A 290 -5.38 -5.56 -5.20
C LEU A 290 -5.40 -6.70 -6.22
N LEU A 291 -4.47 -7.66 -6.10
CA LEU A 291 -4.31 -8.74 -7.08
C LEU A 291 -5.48 -9.74 -7.05
N TYR A 292 -5.97 -10.09 -5.88
CA TYR A 292 -7.06 -11.06 -5.72
C TYR A 292 -8.45 -10.44 -5.71
N GLY A 293 -8.53 -9.11 -5.59
CA GLY A 293 -9.76 -8.34 -5.79
C GLY A 293 -10.24 -8.32 -7.24
N GLU A 294 -9.32 -8.50 -8.20
CA GLU A 294 -9.63 -8.62 -9.65
C GLU A 294 -10.41 -7.41 -10.20
N GLY A 295 -10.19 -6.23 -9.63
CA GLY A 295 -10.88 -4.98 -10.01
C GLY A 295 -12.25 -4.77 -9.34
N ASP A 296 -12.71 -5.70 -8.50
CA ASP A 296 -13.87 -5.49 -7.64
C ASP A 296 -13.45 -4.76 -6.35
N PHE A 297 -13.98 -3.56 -6.15
CA PHE A 297 -13.63 -2.71 -5.01
C PHE A 297 -13.94 -3.37 -3.67
N SER A 298 -15.15 -3.94 -3.52
CA SER A 298 -15.58 -4.54 -2.26
C SER A 298 -14.75 -5.79 -1.91
N LYS A 299 -14.42 -6.58 -2.93
CA LYS A 299 -13.57 -7.77 -2.76
C LYS A 299 -12.14 -7.39 -2.41
N THR A 300 -11.58 -6.35 -3.06
CA THR A 300 -10.25 -5.81 -2.75
C THR A 300 -10.17 -5.35 -1.31
N LEU A 301 -11.11 -4.52 -0.88
CA LEU A 301 -11.25 -3.99 0.47
C LEU A 301 -11.33 -5.11 1.51
N ASP A 302 -12.23 -6.08 1.31
CA ASP A 302 -12.42 -7.19 2.24
C ASP A 302 -11.18 -8.08 2.36
N ILE A 303 -10.50 -8.39 1.25
CA ILE A 303 -9.29 -9.21 1.26
C ILE A 303 -8.14 -8.49 1.97
N ALA A 304 -7.87 -7.22 1.63
CA ALA A 304 -6.81 -6.43 2.26
C ALA A 304 -7.02 -6.35 3.79
N THR A 305 -8.23 -6.00 4.23
CA THR A 305 -8.60 -5.98 5.66
C THR A 305 -8.39 -7.34 6.31
N ARG A 306 -8.83 -8.44 5.66
CA ARG A 306 -8.74 -9.79 6.24
C ARG A 306 -7.31 -10.32 6.33
N CYS A 307 -6.35 -9.73 5.68
CA CYS A 307 -4.94 -10.05 5.89
C CYS A 307 -4.47 -9.73 7.32
N GLY A 308 -5.14 -8.84 8.04
CA GLY A 308 -4.86 -8.51 9.44
C GLY A 308 -3.81 -7.42 9.62
N GLN A 309 -3.19 -7.40 10.78
CA GLN A 309 -2.23 -6.37 11.24
C GLN A 309 -2.87 -4.98 11.24
N ASP A 310 -2.31 -4.02 10.53
CA ASP A 310 -2.83 -2.66 10.38
C ASP A 310 -3.97 -2.65 9.36
N SER A 311 -5.10 -3.15 9.79
CA SER A 311 -6.21 -3.50 8.88
C SER A 311 -7.11 -2.35 8.47
N ASP A 312 -6.90 -1.16 8.99
CA ASP A 312 -7.56 0.08 8.55
C ASP A 312 -6.70 0.86 7.56
N CYS A 313 -5.38 0.77 7.68
CA CYS A 313 -4.46 1.43 6.77
C CYS A 313 -4.19 0.61 5.48
N ASN A 314 -4.36 -0.72 5.50
CA ASN A 314 -4.09 -1.58 4.34
C ASN A 314 -5.17 -1.53 3.25
N PRO A 315 -6.46 -1.42 3.53
CA PRO A 315 -7.51 -1.42 2.52
C PRO A 315 -7.80 -0.04 1.94
#